data_24f666a4d223c08aa2a336ee5afa8764
#
_entry.id   24f666a4d223c08aa2a336ee5afa8764
#
_cell.length_a   1.000
_cell.length_b   1.000
_cell.length_c   1.000
_cell.angle_alpha   90.00
_cell.angle_beta   90.00
_cell.angle_gamma   90.00
#
_symmetry.space_group_name_H-M   'P 1'
#
loop_
_entity.id
_entity.type
_entity.pdbx_description
1 polymer ?
#
loop_
_entity_poly.entity_id
_entity_poly.type
_entity_poly.pdbx_seq_one_letter_code
_entity_poly.pdbx_strand_id
1 'polypeptide(L)'
;HVLDAFLFCCYVGLRFSDFCQLTPSNFIRVNGKRWLHFKSIKTGIELRLPLHLLFEGKALAILDRNCITEFASLGSNSEVNKALSVITSMARIKKHVTYHTARHTCATLLIHQGVPITTVQKLLGHTSVKTTEIYSEILSSTILRDLKAIKRKRVVSNFQNYASPR
;
A
#
# COMPACT_ATOMS: atom_id res chain seq x y z
N HIS A 1 16.34 -4.41 9.68
CA HIS A 1 15.95 -3.25 8.84
C HIS A 1 15.35 -3.66 7.49
N VAL A 2 15.98 -4.58 6.70
CA VAL A 2 15.48 -4.98 5.37
C VAL A 2 14.06 -5.54 5.43
N LEU A 3 13.76 -6.43 6.39
CA LEU A 3 12.41 -6.98 6.57
C LEU A 3 11.39 -5.89 6.89
N ASP A 4 11.71 -4.99 7.80
CA ASP A 4 10.82 -3.90 8.18
C ASP A 4 10.57 -2.95 7.01
N ALA A 5 11.60 -2.61 6.23
CA ALA A 5 11.47 -1.80 5.03
C ALA A 5 10.58 -2.47 3.97
N PHE A 6 10.76 -3.77 3.76
CA PHE A 6 9.92 -4.56 2.86
C PHE A 6 8.45 -4.56 3.33
N LEU A 7 8.19 -4.84 4.61
CA LEU A 7 6.85 -4.84 5.19
C LEU A 7 6.22 -3.46 5.15
N PHE A 8 6.98 -2.40 5.45
CA PHE A 8 6.51 -1.03 5.31
C PHE A 8 6.03 -0.75 3.88
N CYS A 9 6.82 -1.16 2.88
CA CYS A 9 6.44 -0.99 1.48
C CYS A 9 5.26 -1.89 1.04
N CYS A 10 5.05 -3.04 1.70
CA CYS A 10 3.81 -3.82 1.50
C CYS A 10 2.55 -3.05 1.93
N TYR A 11 2.67 -2.11 2.88
CA TYR A 11 1.54 -1.29 3.34
C TYR A 11 1.46 0.08 2.68
N VAL A 12 2.57 0.61 2.14
CA VAL A 12 2.63 1.97 1.60
C VAL A 12 2.78 2.00 0.07
N GLY A 13 3.35 0.95 -0.52
CA GLY A 13 3.49 0.79 -1.97
C GLY A 13 4.62 1.59 -2.60
N LEU A 14 5.64 2.02 -1.84
CA LEU A 14 6.76 2.79 -2.36
C LEU A 14 7.63 1.98 -3.33
N ARG A 15 8.25 2.68 -4.30
CA ARG A 15 9.39 2.13 -5.04
C ARG A 15 10.62 2.13 -4.16
N PHE A 16 11.59 1.26 -4.45
CA PHE A 16 12.86 1.21 -3.74
C PHE A 16 13.58 2.57 -3.73
N SER A 17 13.69 3.20 -4.90
CA SER A 17 14.31 4.52 -5.03
C SER A 17 13.61 5.61 -4.21
N ASP A 18 12.26 5.59 -4.18
CA ASP A 18 11.49 6.55 -3.40
C ASP A 18 11.66 6.30 -1.89
N PHE A 19 11.71 5.02 -1.47
CA PHE A 19 11.91 4.64 -0.07
C PHE A 19 13.30 5.07 0.46
N CYS A 20 14.37 4.82 -0.29
CA CYS A 20 15.75 5.15 0.11
C CYS A 20 16.03 6.65 0.23
N GLN A 21 15.13 7.50 -0.28
CA GLN A 21 15.25 8.97 -0.14
C GLN A 21 14.34 9.56 0.94
N LEU A 22 13.64 8.72 1.70
CA LEU A 22 12.80 9.22 2.78
C LEU A 22 13.64 9.86 3.88
N THR A 23 13.16 11.01 4.31
CA THR A 23 13.70 11.78 5.42
C THR A 23 12.58 12.06 6.43
N PRO A 24 12.89 12.46 7.66
CA PRO A 24 11.87 12.87 8.62
C PRO A 24 10.90 13.93 8.11
N SER A 25 11.36 14.84 7.22
CA SER A 25 10.54 15.91 6.64
C SER A 25 9.42 15.41 5.71
N ASN A 26 9.52 14.17 5.20
CA ASN A 26 8.47 13.56 4.41
C ASN A 26 7.25 13.14 5.25
N PHE A 27 7.41 13.03 6.57
CA PHE A 27 6.34 12.62 7.49
C PHE A 27 5.70 13.85 8.14
N ILE A 28 4.59 14.31 7.54
CA ILE A 28 3.87 15.49 7.99
C ILE A 28 2.65 15.12 8.86
N ARG A 29 2.16 16.06 9.65
CA ARG A 29 0.90 15.93 10.40
C ARG A 29 -0.17 16.82 9.79
N VAL A 30 -1.31 16.21 9.44
CA VAL A 30 -2.50 16.93 9.00
C VAL A 30 -3.63 16.55 9.96
N ASN A 31 -4.22 17.53 10.64
CA ASN A 31 -5.25 17.30 11.67
C ASN A 31 -4.83 16.24 12.71
N GLY A 32 -3.58 16.31 13.20
CA GLY A 32 -3.02 15.39 14.17
C GLY A 32 -2.67 13.98 13.63
N LYS A 33 -3.01 13.66 12.40
CA LYS A 33 -2.75 12.35 11.77
C LYS A 33 -1.48 12.38 10.93
N ARG A 34 -0.72 11.27 10.92
CA ARG A 34 0.52 11.16 10.13
C ARG A 34 0.23 10.83 8.66
N TRP A 35 0.88 11.60 7.78
CA TRP A 35 0.87 11.45 6.34
C TRP A 35 2.29 11.32 5.83
N LEU A 36 2.48 10.57 4.76
CA LEU A 36 3.72 10.55 4.00
C LEU A 36 3.53 11.43 2.76
N HIS A 37 4.41 12.42 2.61
CA HIS A 37 4.39 13.37 1.50
C HIS A 37 5.76 13.40 0.82
N PHE A 38 5.82 13.05 -0.47
CA PHE A 38 7.04 13.02 -1.24
C PHE A 38 6.77 13.14 -2.74
N LYS A 39 7.80 13.51 -3.50
CA LYS A 39 7.77 13.52 -4.96
C LYS A 39 8.48 12.26 -5.47
N SER A 40 7.79 11.43 -6.26
CA SER A 40 8.37 10.20 -6.81
C SER A 40 9.48 10.51 -7.79
N ILE A 41 10.65 9.90 -7.61
CA ILE A 41 11.85 10.10 -8.44
C ILE A 41 11.56 9.70 -9.89
N LYS A 42 10.94 8.53 -10.08
CA LYS A 42 10.72 7.96 -11.40
C LYS A 42 9.67 8.71 -12.22
N THR A 43 8.63 9.25 -11.59
CA THR A 43 7.47 9.82 -12.30
C THR A 43 7.31 11.31 -12.10
N GLY A 44 8.02 11.92 -11.16
CA GLY A 44 7.85 13.32 -10.78
C GLY A 44 6.52 13.64 -10.12
N ILE A 45 5.65 12.63 -9.90
CA ILE A 45 4.34 12.83 -9.29
C ILE A 45 4.50 13.05 -7.79
N GLU A 46 3.82 14.10 -7.30
CA GLU A 46 3.71 14.36 -5.87
C GLU A 46 2.66 13.45 -5.24
N LEU A 47 3.03 12.74 -4.19
CA LEU A 47 2.21 11.76 -3.50
C LEU A 47 1.96 12.17 -2.06
N ARG A 48 0.71 12.04 -1.61
CA ARG A 48 0.28 12.27 -0.22
C ARG A 48 -0.49 11.06 0.26
N LEU A 49 0.10 10.29 1.15
CA LEU A 49 -0.41 9.01 1.60
C LEU A 49 -0.86 9.09 3.06
N PRO A 50 -2.15 8.87 3.37
CA PRO A 50 -2.67 8.89 4.74
C PRO A 50 -2.29 7.60 5.48
N LEU A 51 -1.12 7.57 6.14
CA LEU A 51 -0.59 6.35 6.76
C LEU A 51 -1.53 5.73 7.80
N HIS A 52 -2.36 6.55 8.46
CA HIS A 52 -3.32 6.08 9.45
C HIS A 52 -4.53 5.34 8.87
N LEU A 53 -4.82 5.53 7.57
CA LEU A 53 -5.91 4.85 6.88
C LEU A 53 -5.44 3.62 6.09
N LEU A 54 -4.20 3.62 5.62
CA LEU A 54 -3.63 2.50 4.87
C LEU A 54 -3.44 1.30 5.81
N PHE A 55 -4.18 0.22 5.51
CA PHE A 55 -4.10 -1.04 6.27
C PHE A 55 -4.17 -0.83 7.80
N GLU A 56 -5.14 -0.01 8.25
CA GLU A 56 -5.36 0.27 9.68
C GLU A 56 -4.13 0.87 10.38
N GLY A 57 -3.28 1.57 9.64
CA GLY A 57 -2.08 2.19 10.17
C GLY A 57 -0.92 1.23 10.47
N LYS A 58 -0.90 0.01 9.92
CA LYS A 58 0.19 -0.97 10.15
C LYS A 58 1.58 -0.43 9.84
N ALA A 59 1.69 0.45 8.84
CA ALA A 59 2.95 1.12 8.52
C ALA A 59 3.45 2.01 9.68
N LEU A 60 2.55 2.58 10.49
CA LEU A 60 2.93 3.45 11.61
C LEU A 60 3.66 2.68 12.71
N ALA A 61 3.22 1.46 13.02
CA ALA A 61 3.88 0.61 14.01
C ALA A 61 5.32 0.24 13.60
N ILE A 62 5.58 0.16 12.28
CA ILE A 62 6.94 -0.06 11.77
C ILE A 62 7.78 1.21 11.93
N LEU A 63 7.21 2.37 11.60
CA LEU A 63 7.90 3.66 11.76
C LEU A 63 8.24 3.98 13.23
N ASP A 64 7.35 3.62 14.16
CA ASP A 64 7.53 3.94 15.57
C ASP A 64 8.71 3.18 16.23
N ARG A 65 9.12 2.05 15.64
CA ARG A 65 10.26 1.26 16.12
C ARG A 65 11.56 1.46 15.34
N ASN A 66 11.55 2.27 14.29
CA ASN A 66 12.71 2.51 13.43
C ASN A 66 13.05 4.00 13.36
N CYS A 67 14.34 4.34 13.43
CA CYS A 67 14.81 5.66 13.07
C CYS A 67 14.77 5.83 11.55
N ILE A 68 14.10 6.86 11.04
CA ILE A 68 13.86 7.03 9.60
C ILE A 68 15.13 7.08 8.78
N THR A 69 16.18 7.77 9.25
CA THR A 69 17.43 7.92 8.52
C THR A 69 18.17 6.59 8.36
N GLU A 70 18.19 5.77 9.41
CA GLU A 70 18.78 4.42 9.37
C GLU A 70 17.86 3.46 8.59
N PHE A 71 16.56 3.59 8.76
CA PHE A 71 15.55 2.77 8.13
C PHE A 71 15.56 2.90 6.60
N ALA A 72 15.77 4.12 6.08
CA ALA A 72 15.88 4.38 4.64
C ALA A 72 17.25 4.00 4.05
N SER A 73 18.29 3.81 4.87
CA SER A 73 19.64 3.48 4.44
C SER A 73 19.83 1.97 4.27
N LEU A 74 19.34 1.41 3.18
CA LEU A 74 19.35 -0.04 2.92
C LEU A 74 20.51 -0.56 2.06
N GLY A 75 21.38 0.31 1.52
CA GLY A 75 22.36 -0.06 0.51
C GLY A 75 21.74 -0.22 -0.89
N SER A 76 22.32 -1.05 -1.73
CA SER A 76 21.84 -1.25 -3.10
C SER A 76 20.61 -2.17 -3.16
N ASN A 77 19.80 -1.97 -4.21
CA ASN A 77 18.63 -2.85 -4.46
C ASN A 77 19.02 -4.34 -4.61
N SER A 78 20.23 -4.59 -5.15
CA SER A 78 20.76 -5.96 -5.30
C SER A 78 21.03 -6.61 -3.94
N GLU A 79 21.68 -5.89 -3.02
CA GLU A 79 21.95 -6.38 -1.66
C GLU A 79 20.66 -6.64 -0.89
N VAL A 80 19.70 -5.72 -0.98
CA VAL A 80 18.38 -5.89 -0.36
C VAL A 80 17.66 -7.11 -0.91
N ASN A 81 17.70 -7.35 -2.23
CA ASN A 81 17.07 -8.53 -2.82
C ASN A 81 17.77 -9.83 -2.41
N LYS A 82 19.09 -9.83 -2.24
CA LYS A 82 19.83 -10.99 -1.67
C LYS A 82 19.38 -11.26 -0.23
N ALA A 83 19.29 -10.23 0.61
CA ALA A 83 18.82 -10.36 1.98
C ALA A 83 17.37 -10.89 2.03
N LEU A 84 16.48 -10.37 1.17
CA LEU A 84 15.10 -10.86 1.06
C LEU A 84 15.04 -12.34 0.64
N SER A 85 15.92 -12.81 -0.24
CA SER A 85 16.00 -14.22 -0.62
C SER A 85 16.33 -15.11 0.57
N VAL A 86 17.26 -14.69 1.43
CA VAL A 86 17.59 -15.40 2.67
C VAL A 86 16.40 -15.41 3.63
N ILE A 87 15.79 -14.24 3.88
CA ILE A 87 14.63 -14.09 4.78
C ILE A 87 13.47 -14.97 4.34
N THR A 88 13.14 -14.97 3.03
CA THR A 88 12.05 -15.78 2.50
C THR A 88 12.33 -17.27 2.55
N SER A 89 13.59 -17.67 2.36
CA SER A 89 14.03 -19.06 2.55
C SER A 89 13.83 -19.52 3.99
N MET A 90 14.24 -18.69 4.98
CA MET A 90 14.02 -18.97 6.41
C MET A 90 12.52 -19.06 6.75
N ALA A 91 11.69 -18.24 6.11
CA ALA A 91 10.24 -18.26 6.25
C ALA A 91 9.56 -19.38 5.44
N ARG A 92 10.31 -20.26 4.76
CA ARG A 92 9.82 -21.33 3.88
C ARG A 92 8.89 -20.83 2.76
N ILE A 93 9.09 -19.61 2.29
CA ILE A 93 8.35 -19.03 1.17
C ILE A 93 9.06 -19.45 -0.12
N LYS A 94 8.39 -20.30 -0.94
CA LYS A 94 8.95 -20.82 -2.19
C LYS A 94 8.94 -19.82 -3.35
N LYS A 95 8.13 -18.76 -3.26
CA LYS A 95 8.04 -17.74 -4.32
C LYS A 95 9.29 -16.86 -4.32
N HIS A 96 9.76 -16.49 -5.52
CA HIS A 96 10.80 -15.49 -5.67
C HIS A 96 10.26 -14.12 -5.25
N VAL A 97 10.86 -13.56 -4.21
CA VAL A 97 10.48 -12.26 -3.63
C VAL A 97 11.60 -11.26 -3.85
N THR A 98 11.26 -10.12 -4.41
CA THR A 98 12.14 -8.95 -4.56
C THR A 98 11.52 -7.76 -3.84
N TYR A 99 12.27 -6.68 -3.68
CA TYR A 99 11.72 -5.45 -3.08
C TYR A 99 10.48 -4.94 -3.85
N HIS A 100 10.47 -5.11 -5.18
CA HIS A 100 9.32 -4.71 -6.00
C HIS A 100 8.04 -5.51 -5.68
N THR A 101 8.19 -6.73 -5.18
CA THR A 101 7.06 -7.56 -4.72
C THR A 101 6.25 -6.88 -3.62
N ALA A 102 6.89 -6.06 -2.75
CA ALA A 102 6.18 -5.31 -1.72
C ALA A 102 5.13 -4.36 -2.32
N ARG A 103 5.51 -3.64 -3.38
CA ARG A 103 4.61 -2.71 -4.07
C ARG A 103 3.47 -3.45 -4.78
N HIS A 104 3.76 -4.59 -5.40
CA HIS A 104 2.72 -5.47 -5.97
C HIS A 104 1.75 -5.96 -4.89
N THR A 105 2.29 -6.35 -3.74
CA THR A 105 1.48 -6.76 -2.58
C THR A 105 0.56 -5.64 -2.11
N CYS A 106 1.07 -4.41 -1.97
CA CYS A 106 0.26 -3.24 -1.62
C CYS A 106 -0.91 -3.04 -2.60
N ALA A 107 -0.63 -3.04 -3.91
CA ALA A 107 -1.64 -2.89 -4.94
C ALA A 107 -2.73 -3.97 -4.86
N THR A 108 -2.31 -5.23 -4.81
CA THR A 108 -3.21 -6.39 -4.74
C THR A 108 -4.08 -6.37 -3.49
N LEU A 109 -3.50 -6.05 -2.33
CA LEU A 109 -4.25 -5.97 -1.07
C LEU A 109 -5.26 -4.83 -1.08
N LEU A 110 -4.93 -3.65 -1.61
CA LEU A 110 -5.86 -2.52 -1.74
C LEU A 110 -7.05 -2.87 -2.63
N ILE A 111 -6.79 -3.48 -3.80
CA ILE A 111 -7.84 -3.93 -4.70
C ILE A 111 -8.69 -5.01 -4.03
N HIS A 112 -8.06 -5.95 -3.32
CA HIS A 112 -8.79 -6.97 -2.55
C HIS A 112 -9.68 -6.38 -1.46
N GLN A 113 -9.27 -5.29 -0.83
CA GLN A 113 -10.10 -4.54 0.12
C GLN A 113 -11.21 -3.69 -0.53
N GLY A 114 -11.32 -3.68 -1.86
CA GLY A 114 -12.35 -2.94 -2.61
C GLY A 114 -11.99 -1.50 -2.91
N VAL A 115 -10.72 -1.11 -2.76
CA VAL A 115 -10.28 0.21 -3.19
C VAL A 115 -10.35 0.30 -4.72
N PRO A 116 -11.03 1.31 -5.29
CA PRO A 116 -11.12 1.47 -6.74
C PRO A 116 -9.73 1.52 -7.40
N ILE A 117 -9.60 0.88 -8.58
CA ILE A 117 -8.32 0.80 -9.30
C ILE A 117 -7.71 2.18 -9.61
N THR A 118 -8.55 3.17 -9.91
CA THR A 118 -8.13 4.56 -10.15
C THR A 118 -7.56 5.22 -8.88
N THR A 119 -8.07 4.85 -7.70
CA THR A 119 -7.52 5.30 -6.42
C THR A 119 -6.19 4.60 -6.13
N VAL A 120 -6.09 3.29 -6.37
CA VAL A 120 -4.83 2.54 -6.25
C VAL A 120 -3.77 3.10 -7.19
N GLN A 121 -4.13 3.43 -8.44
CA GLN A 121 -3.25 4.08 -9.39
C GLN A 121 -2.66 5.39 -8.81
N LYS A 122 -3.52 6.25 -8.26
CA LYS A 122 -3.10 7.53 -7.66
C LYS A 122 -2.22 7.32 -6.44
N LEU A 123 -2.59 6.41 -5.53
CA LEU A 123 -1.80 6.08 -4.33
C LEU A 123 -0.40 5.58 -4.68
N LEU A 124 -0.30 4.77 -5.73
CA LEU A 124 0.98 4.25 -6.21
C LEU A 124 1.75 5.25 -7.10
N GLY A 125 1.15 6.33 -7.57
CA GLY A 125 1.78 7.27 -8.50
C GLY A 125 2.11 6.62 -9.86
N HIS A 126 1.18 5.82 -10.40
CA HIS A 126 1.27 5.30 -11.76
C HIS A 126 0.77 6.35 -12.74
N THR A 127 1.53 6.60 -13.80
CA THR A 127 1.18 7.53 -14.88
C THR A 127 0.05 6.99 -15.77
N SER A 128 -0.12 5.65 -15.82
CA SER A 128 -1.16 4.99 -16.62
C SER A 128 -1.93 3.99 -15.78
N VAL A 129 -3.25 3.90 -16.01
CA VAL A 129 -4.13 2.89 -15.39
C VAL A 129 -3.71 1.49 -15.80
N LYS A 130 -3.26 1.28 -17.06
CA LYS A 130 -2.78 -0.01 -17.55
C LYS A 130 -1.74 -0.66 -16.63
N THR A 131 -0.88 0.14 -16.02
CA THR A 131 0.11 -0.36 -15.04
C THR A 131 -0.54 -0.93 -13.78
N THR A 132 -1.78 -0.52 -13.48
CA THR A 132 -2.53 -0.99 -12.30
C THR A 132 -3.52 -2.10 -12.67
N GLU A 133 -3.94 -2.18 -13.92
CA GLU A 133 -4.88 -3.20 -14.43
C GLU A 133 -4.36 -4.62 -14.30
N ILE A 134 -3.04 -4.84 -14.32
CA ILE A 134 -2.41 -6.14 -14.08
C ILE A 134 -2.82 -6.77 -12.74
N TYR A 135 -3.29 -5.96 -11.79
CA TYR A 135 -3.77 -6.44 -10.48
C TYR A 135 -5.26 -6.73 -10.47
N SER A 136 -6.02 -6.31 -11.48
CA SER A 136 -7.47 -6.49 -11.55
C SER A 136 -7.89 -7.87 -12.08
N GLU A 137 -7.02 -8.55 -12.83
CA GLU A 137 -7.30 -9.88 -13.39
C GLU A 137 -7.39 -11.00 -12.33
N ILE A 138 -7.01 -10.70 -11.10
CA ILE A 138 -6.71 -11.72 -10.10
C ILE A 138 -7.96 -12.28 -9.42
N LEU A 139 -9.19 -11.72 -9.55
CA LEU A 139 -10.21 -12.09 -8.57
C LEU A 139 -11.64 -12.24 -9.11
N SER A 140 -12.02 -13.45 -9.54
CA SER A 140 -13.43 -13.89 -9.53
C SER A 140 -14.09 -13.70 -8.14
N SER A 141 -13.33 -13.80 -7.05
CA SER A 141 -13.73 -13.48 -5.68
C SER A 141 -14.08 -12.01 -5.47
N THR A 142 -13.43 -11.08 -6.19
CA THR A 142 -13.72 -9.65 -6.14
C THR A 142 -15.10 -9.35 -6.74
N ILE A 143 -15.46 -9.98 -7.86
CA ILE A 143 -16.77 -9.82 -8.51
C ILE A 143 -17.88 -10.24 -7.54
N LEU A 144 -17.74 -11.42 -6.91
CA LEU A 144 -18.73 -11.90 -5.94
C LEU A 144 -18.85 -10.99 -4.71
N ARG A 145 -17.71 -10.47 -4.22
CA ARG A 145 -17.70 -9.54 -3.09
C ARG A 145 -18.41 -8.23 -3.44
N ASP A 146 -18.10 -7.66 -4.60
CA ASP A 146 -18.60 -6.36 -5.04
C ASP A 146 -20.11 -6.44 -5.32
N LEU A 147 -20.58 -7.52 -5.93
CA LEU A 147 -22.02 -7.80 -6.11
C LEU A 147 -22.75 -7.99 -4.77
N LYS A 148 -22.12 -8.67 -3.79
CA LYS A 148 -22.68 -8.80 -2.43
C LYS A 148 -22.72 -7.45 -1.71
N ALA A 149 -21.72 -6.59 -1.89
CA ALA A 149 -21.70 -5.25 -1.30
C ALA A 149 -22.82 -4.35 -1.85
N ILE A 150 -23.10 -4.41 -3.15
CA ILE A 150 -24.21 -3.69 -3.79
C ILE A 150 -25.54 -4.17 -3.20
N LYS A 151 -25.72 -5.49 -3.04
CA LYS A 151 -26.94 -6.07 -2.45
C LYS A 151 -27.15 -5.59 -1.01
N ARG A 152 -26.07 -5.52 -0.19
CA ARG A 152 -26.13 -4.99 1.19
C ARG A 152 -26.51 -3.51 1.23
N LYS A 153 -25.93 -2.66 0.37
CA LYS A 153 -26.27 -1.23 0.30
C LYS A 153 -27.75 -1.02 -0.06
N ARG A 154 -28.30 -1.78 -1.01
CA ARG A 154 -29.72 -1.70 -1.38
C ARG A 154 -30.66 -2.09 -0.23
N VAL A 155 -30.31 -3.12 0.54
CA VAL A 155 -31.10 -3.53 1.71
C VAL A 155 -31.11 -2.43 2.77
N VAL A 156 -29.96 -1.83 3.09
CA VAL A 156 -29.84 -0.75 4.09
C VAL A 156 -30.61 0.50 3.65
N SER A 157 -30.52 0.90 2.37
CA SER A 157 -31.26 2.08 1.87
C SER A 157 -32.79 1.87 1.89
N ASN A 158 -33.26 0.67 1.64
CA ASN A 158 -34.67 0.36 1.74
C ASN A 158 -35.18 0.43 3.18
N PHE A 159 -34.41 -0.02 4.17
CA PHE A 159 -34.80 0.10 5.59
C PHE A 159 -34.84 1.55 6.09
N GLN A 160 -33.93 2.42 5.62
CA GLN A 160 -33.95 3.84 5.98
C GLN A 160 -35.15 4.60 5.42
N ASN A 161 -35.64 4.23 4.24
CA ASN A 161 -36.83 4.82 3.64
C ASN A 161 -38.16 4.38 4.33
N TYR A 162 -38.18 3.30 5.09
CA TYR A 162 -39.33 2.84 5.88
C TYR A 162 -39.31 3.34 7.33
N ALA A 163 -38.20 3.92 7.81
CA ALA A 163 -38.04 4.34 9.21
C ALA A 163 -38.25 5.85 9.44
N SER A 164 -38.70 6.63 8.44
CA SER A 164 -39.12 8.02 8.62
C SER A 164 -40.61 8.08 8.91
N PRO A 165 -41.02 8.34 10.15
CA PRO A 165 -42.45 8.62 10.44
C PRO A 165 -42.82 9.98 9.83
N ARG A 166 -43.98 10.03 9.22
CA ARG A 166 -44.66 11.27 8.81
C ARG A 166 -45.09 12.09 10.02
#